data_cf6e1c55d950f2ca38682a604b4bc6ae
#
_entry.id   cf6e1c55d950f2ca38682a604b4bc6ae
#
_cell.length_a   1.000
_cell.length_b   1.000
_cell.length_c   1.000
_cell.angle_alpha   90.00
_cell.angle_beta   90.00
_cell.angle_gamma   90.00
#
_symmetry.space_group_name_H-M   'P 1'
#
loop_
_entity.id
_entity.type
_entity.pdbx_description
1 polymer ?
#
loop_
_entity_poly.entity_id
_entity_poly.type
_entity_poly.pdbx_seq_one_letter_code
_entity_poly.pdbx_strand_id
1 'polypeptide(L)'
;MQHIRNFSIIAHIDHGKSTLADRIIHLCGGLSDREMEAQVLDSMAIERERGITIKAQTAALRYLARNGETYNLNLIDTPGHVDFSYEVSRSLSACEGALLVVDASQGVEAQTVANCYTAIELGVDVMPVLNKIDLPSATPDKARQEIEDVIGIDASDAVLTSAKTGLGVEDVLEAIIERIPAPKGDPAAPLKALLIDAWFDNYVGVVMLVRVFDGTLRPKDKIRLMATGSTHLCDQVGVFTPKAVPCDALRAGEVGYIISGIKELQAAKVGDTVTLSERPTANAFPGFKEIKSQVFAGLYPVESNQYDSLREALEKLTLNDASLRYEPEVSQALGFGFRCGFLGLLHMEIVQERLEREFDQDLITTAPTVVYEVLLRDGNVVQVENPAKLPELSKTEEIREPIITITVFVPQDYLGNVITLCNQKRGNQVDMTYHGRQVQLVYEMPMAEVVMDFFDRLKSVSRGYASLDYEFKEYRASDVVKLDILINGEKVDALSVILHRSNSVYRGRELAAKMRELIPRQMYDVAIQATIGANIIARENVKAMRKDVLAKCYGGDISRKRKLLEKQKAGKKRMKQVGSVEIPQEAFLAVLRVGK
;
A
#
# COMPACT_ATOMS: atom_id res chain seq x y z
N MET A 1 -2.16 -14.44 -33.48
CA MET A 1 -1.29 -13.66 -32.58
C MET A 1 -0.87 -12.32 -33.14
N GLN A 2 -0.65 -12.17 -34.47
CA GLN A 2 -0.20 -10.88 -35.05
C GLN A 2 -1.13 -9.69 -34.79
N HIS A 3 -2.43 -9.95 -34.60
CA HIS A 3 -3.45 -8.94 -34.29
C HIS A 3 -3.74 -8.80 -32.78
N ILE A 4 -2.87 -9.29 -31.89
CA ILE A 4 -3.00 -9.12 -30.44
C ILE A 4 -1.95 -8.12 -29.97
N ARG A 5 -2.35 -7.21 -29.04
CA ARG A 5 -1.46 -6.32 -28.31
C ARG A 5 -1.79 -6.37 -26.83
N ASN A 6 -0.82 -6.74 -26.01
CA ASN A 6 -0.95 -6.72 -24.57
C ASN A 6 -0.13 -5.55 -24.03
N PHE A 7 -0.77 -4.62 -23.41
CA PHE A 7 -0.11 -3.41 -22.93
C PHE A 7 -0.68 -2.95 -21.58
N SER A 8 0.15 -2.24 -20.87
CA SER A 8 -0.20 -1.60 -19.60
C SER A 8 -0.09 -0.08 -19.73
N ILE A 9 -0.72 0.63 -18.81
CA ILE A 9 -0.56 2.08 -18.66
C ILE A 9 0.18 2.34 -17.35
N ILE A 10 1.38 2.90 -17.43
CA ILE A 10 2.17 3.33 -16.29
C ILE A 10 2.20 4.86 -16.24
N ALA A 11 1.96 5.43 -15.09
CA ALA A 11 1.87 6.86 -14.89
C ALA A 11 2.11 7.23 -13.43
N HIS A 12 2.49 8.47 -13.19
CA HIS A 12 2.38 9.05 -11.86
C HIS A 12 0.91 9.30 -11.49
N ILE A 13 0.62 9.44 -10.18
CA ILE A 13 -0.69 9.81 -9.67
C ILE A 13 -1.11 11.15 -10.32
N ASP A 14 -2.38 11.26 -10.68
CA ASP A 14 -2.98 12.44 -11.35
C ASP A 14 -2.45 12.77 -12.76
N HIS A 15 -1.58 11.97 -13.38
CA HIS A 15 -1.19 12.17 -14.78
C HIS A 15 -2.26 11.76 -15.80
N GLY A 16 -3.40 11.20 -15.32
CA GLY A 16 -4.57 10.90 -16.14
C GLY A 16 -4.62 9.48 -16.68
N LYS A 17 -3.98 8.53 -16.01
CA LYS A 17 -3.97 7.09 -16.34
C LYS A 17 -5.39 6.53 -16.51
N SER A 18 -6.22 6.59 -15.46
CA SER A 18 -7.58 6.03 -15.48
C SER A 18 -8.48 6.75 -16.51
N THR A 19 -8.30 8.07 -16.68
CA THR A 19 -9.03 8.82 -17.71
C THR A 19 -8.66 8.39 -19.13
N LEU A 20 -7.37 8.08 -19.38
CA LEU A 20 -6.93 7.57 -20.69
C LEU A 20 -7.45 6.15 -20.91
N ALA A 21 -7.40 5.29 -19.90
CA ALA A 21 -7.98 3.94 -19.96
C ALA A 21 -9.47 3.97 -20.30
N ASP A 22 -10.25 4.84 -19.63
CA ASP A 22 -11.69 5.04 -19.92
C ASP A 22 -11.93 5.44 -21.38
N ARG A 23 -11.11 6.36 -21.92
CA ARG A 23 -11.23 6.80 -23.32
C ARG A 23 -10.90 5.70 -24.31
N ILE A 24 -9.87 4.90 -24.03
CA ILE A 24 -9.50 3.75 -24.86
C ILE A 24 -10.66 2.73 -24.86
N ILE A 25 -11.23 2.40 -23.69
CA ILE A 25 -12.36 1.48 -23.58
C ILE A 25 -13.58 1.98 -24.36
N HIS A 26 -13.88 3.27 -24.24
CA HIS A 26 -15.00 3.89 -24.94
C HIS A 26 -14.81 3.85 -26.46
N LEU A 27 -13.65 4.25 -26.97
CA LEU A 27 -13.36 4.23 -28.41
C LEU A 27 -13.39 2.82 -29.02
N CYS A 28 -12.98 1.82 -28.26
CA CYS A 28 -13.04 0.42 -28.67
C CYS A 28 -14.43 -0.22 -28.52
N GLY A 29 -15.45 0.54 -28.07
CA GLY A 29 -16.82 0.04 -27.90
C GLY A 29 -16.97 -0.99 -26.78
N GLY A 30 -16.08 -0.98 -25.80
CA GLY A 30 -16.11 -1.89 -24.64
C GLY A 30 -17.35 -1.66 -23.76
N LEU A 31 -17.85 -0.42 -23.72
CA LEU A 31 -19.06 0.00 -23.00
C LEU A 31 -19.85 0.99 -23.84
N SER A 32 -21.18 0.98 -23.71
CA SER A 32 -22.05 2.00 -24.31
C SER A 32 -22.00 3.31 -23.54
N ASP A 33 -22.39 4.44 -24.18
CA ASP A 33 -22.42 5.76 -23.54
C ASP A 33 -23.23 5.80 -22.22
N ARG A 34 -24.23 4.92 -22.10
CA ARG A 34 -25.09 4.82 -20.89
C ARG A 34 -24.45 4.02 -19.75
N GLU A 35 -23.46 3.17 -20.07
CA GLU A 35 -22.75 2.32 -19.12
C GLU A 35 -21.40 2.93 -18.70
N MET A 36 -20.96 3.99 -19.40
CA MET A 36 -19.73 4.69 -19.07
C MET A 36 -19.91 5.49 -17.78
N GLU A 37 -19.24 5.02 -16.75
CA GLU A 37 -18.96 5.78 -15.52
C GLU A 37 -17.52 6.28 -15.56
N ALA A 38 -17.19 7.27 -14.74
CA ALA A 38 -15.79 7.67 -14.59
C ALA A 38 -15.01 6.55 -13.87
N GLN A 39 -13.80 6.29 -14.31
CA GLN A 39 -12.91 5.29 -13.74
C GLN A 39 -13.51 3.87 -13.77
N VAL A 40 -13.90 3.44 -14.97
CA VAL A 40 -14.58 2.14 -15.21
C VAL A 40 -13.77 0.94 -14.71
N LEU A 41 -12.44 1.00 -14.82
CA LEU A 41 -11.56 -0.06 -14.33
C LEU A 41 -11.31 0.03 -12.82
N ASP A 42 -11.52 1.17 -12.18
CA ASP A 42 -11.42 1.29 -10.72
C ASP A 42 -12.69 0.72 -10.08
N SER A 43 -12.71 -0.59 -9.87
CA SER A 43 -13.90 -1.34 -9.46
C SER A 43 -14.30 -1.13 -7.99
N MET A 44 -13.33 -0.76 -7.14
CA MET A 44 -13.57 -0.52 -5.72
C MET A 44 -14.02 0.92 -5.47
N ALA A 45 -14.97 1.10 -4.53
CA ALA A 45 -15.39 2.44 -4.12
C ALA A 45 -14.21 3.27 -3.57
N ILE A 46 -13.30 2.63 -2.85
CA ILE A 46 -12.10 3.27 -2.29
C ILE A 46 -11.12 3.77 -3.37
N GLU A 47 -11.00 3.08 -4.50
CA GLU A 47 -10.20 3.53 -5.64
C GLU A 47 -10.73 4.84 -6.20
N ARG A 48 -12.05 4.88 -6.45
CA ARG A 48 -12.74 6.06 -6.99
C ARG A 48 -12.73 7.26 -6.03
N GLU A 49 -12.91 7.02 -4.73
CA GLU A 49 -12.89 8.08 -3.71
C GLU A 49 -11.50 8.69 -3.53
N ARG A 50 -10.45 7.85 -3.60
CA ARG A 50 -9.06 8.29 -3.43
C ARG A 50 -8.40 8.72 -4.74
N GLY A 51 -9.01 8.45 -5.89
CA GLY A 51 -8.47 8.74 -7.21
C GLY A 51 -7.21 7.94 -7.56
N ILE A 52 -7.05 6.75 -6.98
CA ILE A 52 -5.89 5.89 -7.20
C ILE A 52 -6.34 4.48 -7.59
N THR A 53 -5.65 3.84 -8.50
CA THR A 53 -5.82 2.41 -8.78
C THR A 53 -5.04 1.61 -7.73
N ILE A 54 -5.72 0.68 -7.07
CA ILE A 54 -5.15 -0.19 -6.04
C ILE A 54 -4.85 -1.56 -6.63
N LYS A 55 -5.81 -2.11 -7.39
CA LYS A 55 -5.72 -3.44 -7.96
C LYS A 55 -5.69 -3.38 -9.48
N ALA A 56 -4.80 -4.17 -10.08
CA ALA A 56 -4.73 -4.29 -11.53
C ALA A 56 -6.05 -4.86 -12.10
N GLN A 57 -6.58 -4.20 -13.13
CA GLN A 57 -7.77 -4.63 -13.86
C GLN A 57 -7.42 -4.86 -15.32
N THR A 58 -8.17 -5.72 -15.98
CA THR A 58 -7.92 -6.04 -17.40
C THR A 58 -9.15 -5.77 -18.25
N ALA A 59 -8.92 -5.27 -19.47
CA ALA A 59 -9.96 -5.13 -20.48
C ALA A 59 -9.48 -5.66 -21.84
N ALA A 60 -10.17 -6.67 -22.35
CA ALA A 60 -9.99 -7.18 -23.70
C ALA A 60 -10.91 -6.39 -24.65
N LEU A 61 -10.29 -5.61 -25.52
CA LEU A 61 -10.95 -4.66 -26.40
C LEU A 61 -10.76 -5.06 -27.87
N ARG A 62 -11.70 -4.67 -28.73
CA ARG A 62 -11.55 -4.83 -30.18
C ARG A 62 -11.47 -3.46 -30.83
N TYR A 63 -10.46 -3.26 -31.63
CA TYR A 63 -10.24 -1.99 -32.32
C TYR A 63 -10.07 -2.23 -33.83
N LEU A 64 -10.85 -1.52 -34.65
CA LEU A 64 -10.70 -1.50 -36.07
C LEU A 64 -9.68 -0.40 -36.41
N ALA A 65 -8.47 -0.80 -36.81
CA ALA A 65 -7.40 0.12 -37.11
C ALA A 65 -7.58 0.81 -38.49
N ARG A 66 -6.84 1.91 -38.70
CA ARG A 66 -6.84 2.66 -39.97
C ARG A 66 -6.40 1.82 -41.15
N ASN A 67 -5.64 0.75 -40.95
CA ASN A 67 -5.26 -0.20 -41.96
C ASN A 67 -6.40 -1.15 -42.40
N GLY A 68 -7.58 -1.08 -41.79
CA GLY A 68 -8.73 -1.90 -42.08
C GLY A 68 -8.74 -3.26 -41.37
N GLU A 69 -7.75 -3.57 -40.54
CA GLU A 69 -7.66 -4.81 -39.78
C GLU A 69 -8.19 -4.62 -38.35
N THR A 70 -8.78 -5.68 -37.80
CA THR A 70 -9.26 -5.66 -36.40
C THR A 70 -8.22 -6.26 -35.49
N TYR A 71 -7.86 -5.52 -34.44
CA TYR A 71 -6.91 -5.91 -33.41
C TYR A 71 -7.63 -6.21 -32.09
N ASN A 72 -7.12 -7.21 -31.37
CA ASN A 72 -7.49 -7.50 -29.99
C ASN A 72 -6.47 -6.80 -29.09
N LEU A 73 -6.93 -5.81 -28.34
CA LEU A 73 -6.13 -5.01 -27.43
C LEU A 73 -6.43 -5.45 -25.99
N ASN A 74 -5.47 -6.04 -25.31
CA ASN A 74 -5.58 -6.39 -23.90
C ASN A 74 -4.92 -5.29 -23.07
N LEU A 75 -5.73 -4.41 -22.52
CA LEU A 75 -5.30 -3.39 -21.59
C LEU A 75 -5.22 -3.99 -20.19
N ILE A 76 -4.07 -3.84 -19.54
CA ILE A 76 -3.87 -4.20 -18.13
C ILE A 76 -3.58 -2.91 -17.37
N ASP A 77 -4.56 -2.42 -16.62
CA ASP A 77 -4.39 -1.21 -15.81
C ASP A 77 -3.58 -1.51 -14.55
N THR A 78 -2.63 -0.62 -14.21
CA THR A 78 -1.69 -0.82 -13.11
C THR A 78 -1.82 0.26 -12.05
N PRO A 79 -1.58 -0.03 -10.77
CA PRO A 79 -1.42 1.00 -9.75
C PRO A 79 -0.30 1.98 -10.09
N GLY A 80 -0.43 3.23 -9.63
CA GLY A 80 0.61 4.26 -9.82
C GLY A 80 1.49 4.51 -8.61
N HIS A 81 1.13 4.00 -7.42
CA HIS A 81 1.78 4.33 -6.15
C HIS A 81 2.91 3.33 -5.81
N VAL A 82 3.99 3.82 -5.16
CA VAL A 82 5.16 3.03 -4.80
C VAL A 82 4.83 1.80 -3.93
N ASP A 83 3.88 1.90 -3.01
CA ASP A 83 3.46 0.78 -2.16
C ASP A 83 2.90 -0.40 -2.97
N PHE A 84 2.46 -0.15 -4.23
CA PHE A 84 1.93 -1.16 -5.13
C PHE A 84 2.87 -1.53 -6.29
N SER A 85 4.16 -1.22 -6.19
CA SER A 85 5.18 -1.57 -7.21
C SER A 85 5.18 -3.05 -7.58
N TYR A 86 4.80 -3.90 -6.63
CA TYR A 86 4.63 -5.33 -6.85
C TYR A 86 3.48 -5.66 -7.84
N GLU A 87 2.32 -4.99 -7.71
CA GLU A 87 1.21 -5.13 -8.66
C GLU A 87 1.60 -4.63 -10.05
N VAL A 88 2.39 -3.55 -10.12
CA VAL A 88 2.95 -3.03 -11.39
C VAL A 88 3.83 -4.08 -12.06
N SER A 89 4.78 -4.67 -11.32
CA SER A 89 5.68 -5.71 -11.85
C SER A 89 4.93 -6.94 -12.36
N ARG A 90 3.88 -7.39 -11.66
CA ARG A 90 3.04 -8.51 -12.11
C ARG A 90 2.30 -8.21 -13.39
N SER A 91 1.68 -7.04 -13.46
CA SER A 91 0.91 -6.60 -14.62
C SER A 91 1.79 -6.45 -15.86
N LEU A 92 2.96 -5.82 -15.69
CA LEU A 92 3.95 -5.67 -16.76
C LEU A 92 4.47 -7.02 -17.25
N SER A 93 4.62 -8.03 -16.39
CA SER A 93 5.05 -9.38 -16.80
C SER A 93 4.07 -10.08 -17.76
N ALA A 94 2.85 -9.58 -17.88
CA ALA A 94 1.84 -10.07 -18.80
C ALA A 94 1.77 -9.27 -20.13
N CYS A 95 2.56 -8.20 -20.25
CA CYS A 95 2.52 -7.26 -21.38
C CYS A 95 3.76 -7.36 -22.26
N GLU A 96 3.60 -7.02 -23.52
CA GLU A 96 4.67 -6.76 -24.46
C GLU A 96 5.04 -5.28 -24.51
N GLY A 97 4.13 -4.37 -24.12
CA GLY A 97 4.37 -2.93 -24.12
C GLY A 97 3.74 -2.20 -22.94
N ALA A 98 4.24 -0.99 -22.67
CA ALA A 98 3.71 -0.09 -21.66
C ALA A 98 3.60 1.34 -22.20
N LEU A 99 2.45 2.00 -21.96
CA LEU A 99 2.29 3.42 -22.22
C LEU A 99 2.82 4.20 -21.03
N LEU A 100 3.87 4.97 -21.21
CA LEU A 100 4.40 5.88 -20.21
C LEU A 100 3.67 7.22 -20.33
N VAL A 101 2.63 7.41 -19.51
CA VAL A 101 1.81 8.61 -19.54
C VAL A 101 2.40 9.68 -18.65
N VAL A 102 2.78 10.80 -19.26
CA VAL A 102 3.35 11.96 -18.56
C VAL A 102 2.45 13.18 -18.78
N ASP A 103 2.13 13.89 -17.68
CA ASP A 103 1.43 15.17 -17.76
C ASP A 103 2.34 16.22 -18.39
N ALA A 104 1.96 16.76 -19.54
CA ALA A 104 2.73 17.77 -20.28
C ALA A 104 2.90 19.09 -19.52
N SER A 105 2.16 19.31 -18.41
CA SER A 105 2.28 20.51 -17.57
C SER A 105 3.18 20.31 -16.35
N GLN A 106 3.30 19.06 -15.84
CA GLN A 106 4.08 18.73 -14.65
C GLN A 106 5.46 18.13 -15.00
N GLY A 107 5.52 17.35 -16.09
CA GLY A 107 6.75 16.66 -16.52
C GLY A 107 6.96 15.31 -15.83
N VAL A 108 8.24 14.91 -15.73
CA VAL A 108 8.64 13.62 -15.15
C VAL A 108 8.64 13.67 -13.63
N GLU A 109 8.05 12.67 -13.00
CA GLU A 109 7.92 12.51 -11.56
C GLU A 109 8.59 11.19 -11.09
N ALA A 110 8.86 11.04 -9.78
CA ALA A 110 9.63 9.91 -9.25
C ALA A 110 9.03 8.53 -9.63
N GLN A 111 7.72 8.38 -9.51
CA GLN A 111 7.04 7.13 -9.86
C GLN A 111 7.04 6.85 -11.36
N THR A 112 7.08 7.89 -12.20
CA THR A 112 7.25 7.76 -13.65
C THR A 112 8.58 7.04 -13.97
N VAL A 113 9.66 7.49 -13.31
CA VAL A 113 11.01 6.91 -13.48
C VAL A 113 11.05 5.47 -12.97
N ALA A 114 10.60 5.23 -11.74
CA ALA A 114 10.62 3.91 -11.11
C ALA A 114 9.83 2.86 -11.91
N ASN A 115 8.60 3.20 -12.32
CA ASN A 115 7.76 2.30 -13.10
C ASN A 115 8.32 2.04 -14.51
N CYS A 116 8.96 3.06 -15.13
CA CYS A 116 9.61 2.91 -16.42
C CYS A 116 10.81 1.94 -16.33
N TYR A 117 11.67 2.08 -15.32
CA TYR A 117 12.78 1.15 -15.14
C TYR A 117 12.31 -0.27 -14.84
N THR A 118 11.24 -0.44 -14.05
CA THR A 118 10.63 -1.75 -13.85
C THR A 118 10.16 -2.38 -15.17
N ALA A 119 9.57 -1.60 -16.08
CA ALA A 119 9.16 -2.08 -17.39
C ALA A 119 10.38 -2.49 -18.25
N ILE A 120 11.43 -1.68 -18.26
CA ILE A 120 12.68 -1.95 -19.01
C ILE A 120 13.36 -3.23 -18.48
N GLU A 121 13.47 -3.39 -17.15
CA GLU A 121 14.05 -4.60 -16.55
C GLU A 121 13.31 -5.88 -16.90
N LEU A 122 11.99 -5.79 -17.08
CA LEU A 122 11.14 -6.91 -17.50
C LEU A 122 11.17 -7.13 -19.03
N GLY A 123 11.87 -6.29 -19.80
CA GLY A 123 11.95 -6.37 -21.25
C GLY A 123 10.67 -5.94 -21.97
N VAL A 124 9.88 -5.07 -21.35
CA VAL A 124 8.66 -4.50 -21.91
C VAL A 124 9.00 -3.23 -22.69
N ASP A 125 8.48 -3.10 -23.92
CA ASP A 125 8.70 -1.93 -24.75
C ASP A 125 7.92 -0.72 -24.21
N VAL A 126 8.60 0.40 -23.94
CA VAL A 126 7.99 1.58 -23.35
C VAL A 126 7.71 2.63 -24.42
N MET A 127 6.46 3.08 -24.50
CA MET A 127 5.99 4.10 -25.43
C MET A 127 5.57 5.37 -24.69
N PRO A 128 6.28 6.51 -24.84
CA PRO A 128 5.90 7.78 -24.20
C PRO A 128 4.61 8.35 -24.78
N VAL A 129 3.72 8.83 -23.88
CA VAL A 129 2.47 9.52 -24.21
C VAL A 129 2.37 10.79 -23.35
N LEU A 130 2.31 11.94 -23.99
CA LEU A 130 2.17 13.22 -23.30
C LEU A 130 0.69 13.60 -23.19
N ASN A 131 0.18 13.57 -21.98
CA ASN A 131 -1.22 13.84 -21.68
C ASN A 131 -1.45 15.29 -21.21
N LYS A 132 -2.72 15.66 -21.17
CA LYS A 132 -3.21 17.01 -20.72
C LYS A 132 -2.68 18.15 -21.59
N ILE A 133 -2.49 17.93 -22.90
CA ILE A 133 -2.06 18.98 -23.83
C ILE A 133 -3.09 20.10 -24.00
N ASP A 134 -4.31 19.92 -23.52
CA ASP A 134 -5.38 20.92 -23.48
C ASP A 134 -5.16 22.02 -22.41
N LEU A 135 -4.25 21.80 -21.47
CA LEU A 135 -3.96 22.79 -20.43
C LEU A 135 -3.11 23.94 -20.96
N PRO A 136 -3.41 25.20 -20.59
CA PRO A 136 -2.59 26.35 -20.98
C PRO A 136 -1.14 26.30 -20.49
N SER A 137 -0.89 25.53 -19.42
CA SER A 137 0.44 25.30 -18.83
C SER A 137 1.21 24.15 -19.48
N ALA A 138 0.59 23.41 -20.41
CA ALA A 138 1.23 22.29 -21.08
C ALA A 138 2.43 22.73 -21.93
N THR A 139 3.55 22.06 -21.75
CA THR A 139 4.80 22.28 -22.49
C THR A 139 5.35 20.96 -23.03
N PRO A 140 4.76 20.39 -24.11
CA PRO A 140 5.12 19.06 -24.61
C PRO A 140 6.60 18.89 -24.94
N ASP A 141 7.23 19.89 -25.57
CA ASP A 141 8.64 19.81 -25.96
C ASP A 141 9.56 19.72 -24.74
N LYS A 142 9.21 20.43 -23.67
CA LYS A 142 9.93 20.35 -22.39
C LYS A 142 9.76 18.98 -21.73
N ALA A 143 8.53 18.45 -21.74
CA ALA A 143 8.25 17.13 -21.18
C ALA A 143 8.99 16.01 -21.94
N ARG A 144 9.13 16.13 -23.29
CA ARG A 144 9.97 15.23 -24.10
C ARG A 144 11.42 15.27 -23.63
N GLN A 145 11.98 16.48 -23.52
CA GLN A 145 13.36 16.66 -23.07
C GLN A 145 13.59 16.08 -21.67
N GLU A 146 12.65 16.27 -20.73
CA GLU A 146 12.73 15.68 -19.39
C GLU A 146 12.70 14.14 -19.42
N ILE A 147 11.89 13.52 -20.28
CA ILE A 147 11.88 12.06 -20.45
C ILE A 147 13.24 11.56 -20.95
N GLU A 148 13.83 12.23 -21.94
CA GLU A 148 15.14 11.87 -22.48
C GLU A 148 16.27 12.09 -21.47
N ASP A 149 16.28 13.23 -20.76
CA ASP A 149 17.34 13.61 -19.82
C ASP A 149 17.31 12.79 -18.51
N VAL A 150 16.09 12.49 -18.02
CA VAL A 150 15.91 11.85 -16.68
C VAL A 150 15.81 10.33 -16.80
N ILE A 151 15.06 9.82 -17.80
CA ILE A 151 14.80 8.39 -17.97
C ILE A 151 15.76 7.76 -18.96
N GLY A 152 16.18 8.53 -19.98
CA GLY A 152 17.11 8.06 -21.01
C GLY A 152 16.44 7.28 -22.14
N ILE A 153 15.13 7.40 -22.34
CA ILE A 153 14.40 6.82 -23.47
C ILE A 153 14.09 7.90 -24.52
N ASP A 154 14.05 7.51 -25.80
CA ASP A 154 13.67 8.42 -26.87
C ASP A 154 12.21 8.84 -26.74
N ALA A 155 11.94 10.13 -26.67
CA ALA A 155 10.63 10.73 -26.59
C ALA A 155 10.28 11.61 -27.80
N SER A 156 11.13 11.63 -28.84
CA SER A 156 10.92 12.43 -30.04
C SER A 156 9.57 12.15 -30.71
N ASP A 157 9.15 10.87 -30.72
CA ASP A 157 7.89 10.38 -31.26
C ASP A 157 6.78 10.22 -30.22
N ALA A 158 6.89 10.85 -29.06
CA ALA A 158 5.87 10.80 -28.01
C ALA A 158 4.50 11.28 -28.56
N VAL A 159 3.47 10.46 -28.32
CA VAL A 159 2.11 10.77 -28.78
C VAL A 159 1.50 11.85 -27.91
N LEU A 160 0.94 12.88 -28.53
CA LEU A 160 0.28 14.00 -27.84
C LEU A 160 -1.20 13.70 -27.65
N THR A 161 -1.70 13.77 -26.41
CA THR A 161 -3.11 13.47 -26.13
C THR A 161 -3.70 14.35 -25.01
N SER A 162 -5.01 14.49 -25.04
CA SER A 162 -5.81 14.94 -23.91
C SER A 162 -6.88 13.87 -23.65
N ALA A 163 -6.66 13.04 -22.65
CA ALA A 163 -7.63 12.04 -22.23
C ALA A 163 -8.97 12.69 -21.85
N LYS A 164 -8.96 13.89 -21.28
CA LYS A 164 -10.16 14.64 -20.89
C LYS A 164 -11.02 15.01 -22.09
N THR A 165 -10.43 15.54 -23.15
CA THR A 165 -11.14 16.01 -24.35
C THR A 165 -11.29 14.92 -25.43
N GLY A 166 -10.51 13.85 -25.36
CA GLY A 166 -10.42 12.79 -26.36
C GLY A 166 -9.45 13.06 -27.50
N LEU A 167 -8.80 14.23 -27.51
CA LEU A 167 -7.84 14.62 -28.55
C LEU A 167 -6.64 13.67 -28.55
N GLY A 168 -6.26 13.15 -29.73
CA GLY A 168 -5.08 12.30 -29.91
C GLY A 168 -5.20 10.88 -29.36
N VAL A 169 -6.33 10.48 -28.76
CA VAL A 169 -6.48 9.13 -28.16
C VAL A 169 -6.52 8.04 -29.26
N GLU A 170 -7.10 8.34 -30.43
CA GLU A 170 -7.06 7.45 -31.59
C GLU A 170 -5.61 7.26 -32.10
N ASP A 171 -4.81 8.31 -32.06
CA ASP A 171 -3.38 8.22 -32.44
C ASP A 171 -2.59 7.37 -31.43
N VAL A 172 -2.97 7.37 -30.16
CA VAL A 172 -2.41 6.44 -29.16
C VAL A 172 -2.74 5.00 -29.54
N LEU A 173 -3.98 4.69 -29.96
CA LEU A 173 -4.38 3.33 -30.37
C LEU A 173 -3.61 2.86 -31.62
N GLU A 174 -3.44 3.73 -32.63
CA GLU A 174 -2.66 3.41 -33.80
C GLU A 174 -1.17 3.19 -33.46
N ALA A 175 -0.60 4.03 -32.58
CA ALA A 175 0.77 3.87 -32.12
C ALA A 175 0.98 2.55 -31.34
N ILE A 176 0.00 2.12 -30.53
CA ILE A 176 0.03 0.80 -29.87
C ILE A 176 0.15 -0.32 -30.90
N ILE A 177 -0.64 -0.28 -31.97
CA ILE A 177 -0.63 -1.30 -33.01
C ILE A 177 0.71 -1.32 -33.76
N GLU A 178 1.26 -0.16 -34.07
CA GLU A 178 2.48 0.01 -34.85
C GLU A 178 3.74 -0.33 -34.05
N ARG A 179 3.83 0.12 -32.80
CA ARG A 179 5.08 0.11 -32.03
C ARG A 179 5.17 -1.03 -30.99
N ILE A 180 4.03 -1.47 -30.40
CA ILE A 180 4.06 -2.58 -29.47
C ILE A 180 4.10 -3.90 -30.24
N PRO A 181 5.05 -4.79 -29.96
CA PRO A 181 5.16 -6.05 -30.67
C PRO A 181 3.97 -6.99 -30.37
N ALA A 182 3.67 -7.84 -31.33
CA ALA A 182 2.72 -8.92 -31.11
C ALA A 182 3.29 -9.96 -30.11
N PRO A 183 2.44 -10.61 -29.31
CA PRO A 183 2.88 -11.66 -28.40
C PRO A 183 3.55 -12.82 -29.15
N LYS A 184 4.59 -13.37 -28.53
CA LYS A 184 5.28 -14.57 -28.99
C LYS A 184 4.66 -15.80 -28.30
N GLY A 185 4.63 -16.95 -28.99
CA GLY A 185 4.14 -18.20 -28.43
C GLY A 185 3.72 -19.20 -29.50
N ASP A 186 3.53 -20.45 -29.12
CA ASP A 186 3.08 -21.53 -30.00
C ASP A 186 1.72 -22.09 -29.53
N PRO A 187 0.62 -21.88 -30.28
CA PRO A 187 -0.68 -22.44 -29.96
C PRO A 187 -0.73 -23.97 -29.93
N ALA A 188 0.22 -24.66 -30.56
CA ALA A 188 0.30 -26.13 -30.63
C ALA A 188 1.17 -26.74 -29.50
N ALA A 189 1.95 -25.93 -28.79
CA ALA A 189 2.75 -26.35 -27.68
C ALA A 189 1.90 -26.79 -26.45
N PRO A 190 2.48 -27.46 -25.45
CA PRO A 190 1.80 -27.66 -24.16
C PRO A 190 1.38 -26.34 -23.54
N LEU A 191 0.20 -26.32 -22.91
CA LEU A 191 -0.30 -25.11 -22.26
C LEU A 191 0.72 -24.60 -21.23
N LYS A 192 1.05 -23.33 -21.35
CA LYS A 192 1.85 -22.56 -20.42
C LYS A 192 1.23 -21.20 -20.20
N ALA A 193 0.55 -21.04 -19.08
CA ALA A 193 -0.07 -19.78 -18.71
C ALA A 193 0.47 -19.28 -17.36
N LEU A 194 0.67 -17.97 -17.26
CA LEU A 194 1.11 -17.30 -16.05
C LEU A 194 -0.12 -16.84 -15.26
N LEU A 195 -0.21 -17.23 -13.99
CA LEU A 195 -1.21 -16.73 -13.06
C LEU A 195 -0.80 -15.33 -12.58
N ILE A 196 -1.48 -14.31 -13.11
CA ILE A 196 -1.15 -12.91 -12.85
C ILE A 196 -1.77 -12.45 -11.53
N ASP A 197 -3.05 -12.82 -11.32
CA ASP A 197 -3.84 -12.43 -10.15
C ASP A 197 -4.90 -13.48 -9.83
N ALA A 198 -5.38 -13.50 -8.57
CA ALA A 198 -6.46 -14.36 -8.15
C ALA A 198 -7.31 -13.66 -7.09
N TRP A 199 -8.61 -13.93 -7.09
CA TRP A 199 -9.53 -13.43 -6.07
C TRP A 199 -10.62 -14.44 -5.77
N PHE A 200 -11.22 -14.31 -4.61
CA PHE A 200 -12.30 -15.17 -4.18
C PHE A 200 -13.65 -14.53 -4.51
N ASP A 201 -14.47 -15.27 -5.23
CA ASP A 201 -15.87 -14.95 -5.47
C ASP A 201 -16.75 -15.90 -4.68
N ASN A 202 -17.75 -15.37 -3.97
CA ASN A 202 -18.60 -16.15 -3.08
C ASN A 202 -19.45 -17.21 -3.80
N TYR A 203 -19.68 -17.08 -5.12
CA TYR A 203 -20.50 -17.97 -5.91
C TYR A 203 -19.71 -19.02 -6.68
N VAL A 204 -18.58 -18.61 -7.25
CA VAL A 204 -17.79 -19.48 -8.16
C VAL A 204 -16.46 -19.94 -7.55
N GLY A 205 -16.12 -19.49 -6.36
CA GLY A 205 -14.85 -19.78 -5.71
C GLY A 205 -13.70 -18.91 -6.24
N VAL A 206 -12.51 -19.48 -6.36
CA VAL A 206 -11.33 -18.76 -6.84
C VAL A 206 -11.42 -18.49 -8.33
N VAL A 207 -11.37 -17.24 -8.71
CA VAL A 207 -11.20 -16.77 -10.09
C VAL A 207 -9.72 -16.44 -10.31
N MET A 208 -9.12 -17.04 -11.32
CA MET A 208 -7.70 -16.87 -11.66
C MET A 208 -7.57 -16.04 -12.94
N LEU A 209 -6.86 -14.91 -12.88
CA LEU A 209 -6.49 -14.11 -14.05
C LEU A 209 -5.17 -14.65 -14.64
N VAL A 210 -5.18 -15.03 -15.90
CA VAL A 210 -4.03 -15.66 -16.55
C VAL A 210 -3.65 -15.00 -17.86
N ARG A 211 -2.35 -15.04 -18.17
CA ARG A 211 -1.79 -14.76 -19.48
C ARG A 211 -1.33 -16.08 -20.11
N VAL A 212 -1.93 -16.46 -21.22
CA VAL A 212 -1.52 -17.67 -21.95
C VAL A 212 -0.33 -17.35 -22.85
N PHE A 213 0.82 -17.97 -22.59
CA PHE A 213 2.02 -17.84 -23.42
C PHE A 213 2.04 -18.87 -24.54
N ASP A 214 1.81 -20.14 -24.20
CA ASP A 214 1.79 -21.23 -25.15
C ASP A 214 0.54 -22.09 -24.98
N GLY A 215 0.15 -22.76 -26.04
CA GLY A 215 -0.95 -23.71 -26.03
C GLY A 215 -2.33 -23.08 -26.07
N THR A 216 -3.32 -23.84 -25.66
CA THR A 216 -4.73 -23.43 -25.63
C THR A 216 -5.41 -24.07 -24.43
N LEU A 217 -6.22 -23.31 -23.73
CA LEU A 217 -7.05 -23.76 -22.60
C LEU A 217 -8.54 -23.68 -22.95
N ARG A 218 -9.29 -24.72 -22.63
CA ARG A 218 -10.73 -24.80 -22.86
C ARG A 218 -11.49 -25.17 -21.59
N PRO A 219 -12.79 -24.86 -21.49
CA PRO A 219 -13.65 -25.45 -20.49
C PRO A 219 -13.58 -26.98 -20.54
N LYS A 220 -13.61 -27.62 -19.36
CA LYS A 220 -13.46 -29.08 -19.12
C LYS A 220 -12.04 -29.61 -19.25
N ASP A 221 -11.05 -28.81 -19.59
CA ASP A 221 -9.66 -29.22 -19.50
C ASP A 221 -9.25 -29.42 -18.03
N LYS A 222 -8.43 -30.44 -17.78
CA LYS A 222 -7.87 -30.70 -16.46
C LYS A 222 -6.57 -29.92 -16.30
N ILE A 223 -6.63 -28.83 -15.56
CA ILE A 223 -5.47 -27.97 -15.29
C ILE A 223 -4.67 -28.46 -14.12
N ARG A 224 -3.37 -28.15 -14.12
CA ARG A 224 -2.44 -28.36 -13.03
C ARG A 224 -1.74 -27.06 -12.70
N LEU A 225 -1.72 -26.69 -11.43
CA LEU A 225 -0.92 -25.60 -10.88
C LEU A 225 0.44 -26.15 -10.49
N MET A 226 1.52 -25.65 -11.09
CA MET A 226 2.82 -26.31 -11.00
C MET A 226 3.50 -26.12 -9.64
N ALA A 227 3.33 -24.97 -8.99
CA ALA A 227 3.94 -24.66 -7.69
C ALA A 227 3.31 -25.50 -6.55
N THR A 228 1.99 -25.67 -6.56
CA THR A 228 1.27 -26.43 -5.53
C THR A 228 1.10 -27.90 -5.91
N GLY A 229 1.25 -28.24 -7.21
CA GLY A 229 1.00 -29.57 -7.75
C GLY A 229 -0.49 -29.95 -7.79
N SER A 230 -1.38 -29.06 -7.40
CA SER A 230 -2.82 -29.31 -7.35
C SER A 230 -3.42 -29.38 -8.76
N THR A 231 -4.45 -30.21 -8.90
CA THR A 231 -5.11 -30.44 -10.19
C THR A 231 -6.61 -30.17 -10.07
N HIS A 232 -7.13 -29.38 -10.99
CA HIS A 232 -8.53 -28.95 -10.96
C HIS A 232 -9.16 -29.09 -12.35
N LEU A 233 -10.47 -29.24 -12.40
CA LEU A 233 -11.23 -29.18 -13.66
C LEU A 233 -11.51 -27.71 -13.98
N CYS A 234 -11.23 -27.27 -15.20
CA CYS A 234 -11.59 -25.94 -15.67
C CYS A 234 -13.08 -25.91 -15.99
N ASP A 235 -13.87 -25.22 -15.18
CA ASP A 235 -15.32 -25.11 -15.40
C ASP A 235 -15.64 -24.08 -16.48
N GLN A 236 -14.93 -22.94 -16.45
CA GLN A 236 -15.15 -21.84 -17.38
C GLN A 236 -13.86 -21.07 -17.65
N VAL A 237 -13.73 -20.59 -18.88
CA VAL A 237 -12.74 -19.58 -19.30
C VAL A 237 -13.47 -18.37 -19.90
N GLY A 238 -12.86 -17.21 -19.82
CA GLY A 238 -13.43 -16.00 -20.40
C GLY A 238 -12.48 -14.82 -20.37
N VAL A 239 -12.96 -13.67 -20.84
CA VAL A 239 -12.24 -12.40 -20.89
C VAL A 239 -13.05 -11.31 -20.20
N PHE A 240 -12.40 -10.23 -19.78
CA PHE A 240 -13.08 -9.04 -19.26
C PHE A 240 -13.18 -7.97 -20.34
N THR A 241 -14.39 -7.46 -20.64
CA THR A 241 -14.66 -6.47 -21.68
C THR A 241 -15.46 -5.25 -21.25
N PRO A 242 -15.19 -4.53 -20.19
CA PRO A 242 -14.70 -4.77 -18.83
C PRO A 242 -15.47 -5.81 -18.02
N LYS A 243 -16.73 -6.13 -18.41
CA LYS A 243 -17.54 -7.20 -17.76
C LYS A 243 -17.00 -8.57 -18.13
N ALA A 244 -17.14 -9.54 -17.24
CA ALA A 244 -16.75 -10.92 -17.49
C ALA A 244 -17.61 -11.54 -18.60
N VAL A 245 -16.98 -11.99 -19.67
CA VAL A 245 -17.63 -12.65 -20.82
C VAL A 245 -17.01 -14.03 -21.02
N PRO A 246 -17.79 -15.12 -20.91
CA PRO A 246 -17.30 -16.46 -21.21
C PRO A 246 -16.86 -16.61 -22.67
N CYS A 247 -15.83 -17.44 -22.89
CA CYS A 247 -15.38 -17.79 -24.24
C CYS A 247 -15.12 -19.29 -24.37
N ASP A 248 -14.99 -19.77 -25.62
CA ASP A 248 -14.80 -21.19 -25.90
C ASP A 248 -13.37 -21.67 -25.62
N ALA A 249 -12.40 -20.78 -25.65
CA ALA A 249 -11.00 -21.07 -25.37
C ALA A 249 -10.19 -19.80 -25.12
N LEU A 250 -9.13 -19.93 -24.33
CA LEU A 250 -8.03 -18.97 -24.24
C LEU A 250 -6.81 -19.53 -25.00
N ARG A 251 -6.29 -18.77 -25.93
CA ARG A 251 -5.20 -19.18 -26.83
C ARG A 251 -3.90 -18.45 -26.47
N ALA A 252 -2.79 -18.97 -26.98
CA ALA A 252 -1.50 -18.30 -26.88
C ALA A 252 -1.62 -16.82 -27.30
N GLY A 253 -1.10 -15.93 -26.48
CA GLY A 253 -1.19 -14.49 -26.64
C GLY A 253 -2.34 -13.82 -25.88
N GLU A 254 -3.34 -14.52 -25.41
CA GLU A 254 -4.53 -13.93 -24.80
C GLU A 254 -4.41 -13.82 -23.28
N VAL A 255 -5.08 -12.80 -22.72
CA VAL A 255 -5.28 -12.60 -21.28
C VAL A 255 -6.75 -12.87 -20.97
N GLY A 256 -7.01 -13.66 -19.92
CA GLY A 256 -8.36 -14.00 -19.55
C GLY A 256 -8.45 -14.62 -18.17
N TYR A 257 -9.64 -15.04 -17.78
CA TYR A 257 -9.88 -15.67 -16.49
C TYR A 257 -10.22 -17.15 -16.59
N ILE A 258 -9.93 -17.87 -15.51
CA ILE A 258 -10.26 -19.28 -15.31
C ILE A 258 -11.10 -19.40 -14.05
N ILE A 259 -12.20 -20.16 -14.12
CA ILE A 259 -12.97 -20.63 -12.96
C ILE A 259 -12.85 -22.15 -12.92
N SER A 260 -12.46 -22.71 -11.77
CA SER A 260 -12.23 -24.13 -11.61
C SER A 260 -12.72 -24.70 -10.27
N GLY A 261 -13.67 -24.02 -9.64
CA GLY A 261 -14.30 -24.47 -8.39
C GLY A 261 -13.33 -24.65 -7.22
N ILE A 262 -12.17 -24.01 -7.25
CA ILE A 262 -11.17 -24.04 -6.17
C ILE A 262 -11.77 -23.35 -4.95
N LYS A 263 -11.81 -24.07 -3.81
CA LYS A 263 -12.30 -23.55 -2.54
C LYS A 263 -11.19 -23.28 -1.53
N GLU A 264 -10.05 -23.88 -1.74
CA GLU A 264 -8.88 -23.69 -0.88
C GLU A 264 -8.10 -22.45 -1.31
N LEU A 265 -8.05 -21.45 -0.46
CA LEU A 265 -7.44 -20.15 -0.71
C LEU A 265 -5.96 -20.24 -1.07
N GLN A 266 -5.25 -21.24 -0.56
CA GLN A 266 -3.81 -21.43 -0.78
C GLN A 266 -3.47 -22.19 -2.07
N ALA A 267 -4.46 -22.74 -2.77
CA ALA A 267 -4.20 -23.57 -3.95
C ALA A 267 -3.77 -22.76 -5.17
N ALA A 268 -4.17 -21.49 -5.30
CA ALA A 268 -3.88 -20.62 -6.45
C ALA A 268 -2.87 -19.53 -6.08
N LYS A 269 -1.59 -19.88 -6.05
CA LYS A 269 -0.50 -18.93 -5.76
C LYS A 269 -0.24 -18.04 -6.97
N VAL A 270 -0.36 -16.72 -6.81
CA VAL A 270 -0.03 -15.75 -7.86
C VAL A 270 1.44 -15.88 -8.28
N GLY A 271 1.70 -15.84 -9.59
CA GLY A 271 3.01 -16.14 -10.18
C GLY A 271 3.22 -17.62 -10.55
N ASP A 272 2.25 -18.49 -10.21
CA ASP A 272 2.33 -19.91 -10.58
C ASP A 272 2.11 -20.12 -12.08
N THR A 273 2.52 -21.27 -12.56
CA THR A 273 2.32 -21.74 -13.92
C THR A 273 1.11 -22.66 -13.98
N VAL A 274 0.14 -22.29 -14.81
CA VAL A 274 -1.01 -23.14 -15.14
C VAL A 274 -0.69 -23.93 -16.39
N THR A 275 -0.85 -25.27 -16.33
CA THR A 275 -0.63 -26.18 -17.45
C THR A 275 -1.72 -27.24 -17.51
N LEU A 276 -1.77 -28.04 -18.59
CA LEU A 276 -2.67 -29.19 -18.68
C LEU A 276 -2.09 -30.39 -17.92
N SER A 277 -2.93 -31.07 -17.14
CA SER A 277 -2.51 -32.27 -16.39
C SER A 277 -2.06 -33.43 -17.29
N GLU A 278 -2.68 -33.57 -18.47
CA GLU A 278 -2.39 -34.66 -19.42
C GLU A 278 -1.12 -34.40 -20.24
N ARG A 279 -0.84 -33.13 -20.55
CA ARG A 279 0.32 -32.69 -21.32
C ARG A 279 0.95 -31.46 -20.68
N PRO A 280 1.65 -31.64 -19.52
CA PRO A 280 2.23 -30.52 -18.80
C PRO A 280 3.41 -29.92 -19.55
N THR A 281 3.59 -28.59 -19.39
CA THR A 281 4.82 -27.93 -19.83
C THR A 281 6.01 -28.38 -19.01
N ALA A 282 7.19 -28.48 -19.62
CA ALA A 282 8.40 -28.91 -18.92
C ALA A 282 8.96 -27.85 -17.98
N ASN A 283 8.79 -26.56 -18.33
CA ASN A 283 9.40 -25.43 -17.63
C ASN A 283 8.33 -24.52 -17.02
N ALA A 284 8.26 -24.46 -15.71
CA ALA A 284 7.47 -23.49 -15.00
C ALA A 284 8.06 -22.07 -15.14
N PHE A 285 7.24 -21.05 -14.97
CA PHE A 285 7.74 -19.69 -14.75
C PHE A 285 8.48 -19.64 -13.41
N PRO A 286 9.47 -18.75 -13.24
CA PRO A 286 10.22 -18.63 -11.98
C PRO A 286 9.35 -18.16 -10.81
N GLY A 287 8.11 -17.74 -11.08
CA GLY A 287 7.24 -17.11 -10.10
C GLY A 287 7.64 -15.65 -9.85
N PHE A 288 6.84 -14.97 -9.04
CA PHE A 288 7.18 -13.62 -8.60
C PHE A 288 8.05 -13.68 -7.33
N LYS A 289 8.97 -12.72 -7.21
CA LYS A 289 9.77 -12.57 -5.98
C LYS A 289 8.84 -12.31 -4.80
N GLU A 290 9.06 -12.99 -3.69
CA GLU A 290 8.35 -12.68 -2.46
C GLU A 290 8.80 -11.32 -1.95
N ILE A 291 7.86 -10.40 -1.82
CA ILE A 291 8.12 -9.10 -1.22
C ILE A 291 7.96 -9.23 0.28
N LYS A 292 8.96 -8.76 1.02
CA LYS A 292 8.91 -8.70 2.48
C LYS A 292 8.08 -7.50 2.89
N SER A 293 7.17 -7.71 3.83
CA SER A 293 6.46 -6.61 4.47
C SER A 293 7.46 -5.66 5.14
N GLN A 294 7.22 -4.37 4.96
CA GLN A 294 8.11 -3.31 5.44
C GLN A 294 7.54 -2.62 6.69
N VAL A 295 6.21 -2.57 6.76
CA VAL A 295 5.45 -1.90 7.82
C VAL A 295 4.58 -2.93 8.51
N PHE A 296 4.53 -2.87 9.84
CA PHE A 296 3.74 -3.79 10.66
C PHE A 296 2.83 -3.01 11.60
N ALA A 297 1.58 -3.45 11.72
CA ALA A 297 0.64 -2.95 12.73
C ALA A 297 -0.19 -4.09 13.30
N GLY A 298 -0.62 -3.93 14.55
CA GLY A 298 -1.60 -4.82 15.15
C GLY A 298 -3.01 -4.40 14.77
N LEU A 299 -3.84 -5.33 14.31
CA LEU A 299 -5.26 -5.17 14.06
C LEU A 299 -6.06 -5.96 15.10
N TYR A 300 -6.89 -5.29 15.85
CA TYR A 300 -7.68 -5.88 16.92
C TYR A 300 -9.16 -5.56 16.72
N PRO A 301 -10.07 -6.52 16.89
CA PRO A 301 -11.49 -6.23 16.83
C PRO A 301 -11.89 -5.40 18.06
N VAL A 302 -12.81 -4.47 17.90
CA VAL A 302 -13.37 -3.68 19.02
C VAL A 302 -14.06 -4.60 20.03
N GLU A 303 -14.80 -5.59 19.54
CA GLU A 303 -15.47 -6.60 20.35
C GLU A 303 -14.73 -7.94 20.27
N SER A 304 -14.37 -8.51 21.42
CA SER A 304 -13.57 -9.75 21.50
C SER A 304 -14.23 -10.97 20.84
N ASN A 305 -15.55 -10.99 20.69
CA ASN A 305 -16.31 -12.03 20.01
C ASN A 305 -16.17 -11.99 18.48
N GLN A 306 -15.61 -10.91 17.91
CA GLN A 306 -15.39 -10.75 16.47
C GLN A 306 -14.02 -11.27 16.00
N TYR A 307 -13.22 -11.87 16.88
CA TYR A 307 -11.89 -12.40 16.53
C TYR A 307 -11.94 -13.41 15.38
N ASP A 308 -12.85 -14.38 15.42
CA ASP A 308 -12.98 -15.39 14.37
C ASP A 308 -13.48 -14.77 13.05
N SER A 309 -14.38 -13.80 13.11
CA SER A 309 -14.84 -13.05 11.93
C SER A 309 -13.69 -12.26 11.28
N LEU A 310 -12.86 -11.61 12.08
CA LEU A 310 -11.68 -10.89 11.60
C LEU A 310 -10.66 -11.85 10.95
N ARG A 311 -10.46 -13.05 11.53
CA ARG A 311 -9.59 -14.07 10.93
C ARG A 311 -10.09 -14.47 9.55
N GLU A 312 -11.38 -14.79 9.41
CA GLU A 312 -11.97 -15.14 8.10
C GLU A 312 -11.88 -14.02 7.08
N ALA A 313 -12.06 -12.76 7.52
CA ALA A 313 -11.92 -11.59 6.67
C ALA A 313 -10.46 -11.44 6.17
N LEU A 314 -9.46 -11.60 7.05
CA LEU A 314 -8.06 -11.58 6.70
C LEU A 314 -7.68 -12.72 5.74
N GLU A 315 -8.18 -13.93 5.96
CA GLU A 315 -7.99 -15.08 5.06
C GLU A 315 -8.50 -14.77 3.65
N LYS A 316 -9.71 -14.23 3.52
CA LYS A 316 -10.29 -13.83 2.23
C LYS A 316 -9.53 -12.67 1.57
N LEU A 317 -9.12 -11.70 2.36
CA LEU A 317 -8.38 -10.54 1.86
C LEU A 317 -6.99 -10.93 1.34
N THR A 318 -6.29 -11.83 2.05
CA THR A 318 -4.95 -12.31 1.65
C THR A 318 -4.96 -13.06 0.31
N LEU A 319 -6.08 -13.68 -0.07
CA LEU A 319 -6.22 -14.26 -1.41
C LEU A 319 -6.22 -13.18 -2.50
N ASN A 320 -6.88 -12.04 -2.20
CA ASN A 320 -6.97 -10.91 -3.10
C ASN A 320 -5.75 -10.00 -3.05
N ASP A 321 -4.95 -10.12 -2.00
CA ASP A 321 -3.75 -9.32 -1.75
C ASP A 321 -2.64 -10.21 -1.19
N ALA A 322 -1.85 -10.77 -2.09
CA ALA A 322 -0.76 -11.70 -1.73
C ALA A 322 0.42 -11.01 -1.00
N SER A 323 0.42 -9.68 -0.90
CA SER A 323 1.44 -8.93 -0.16
C SER A 323 1.10 -8.77 1.32
N LEU A 324 -0.18 -8.91 1.70
CA LEU A 324 -0.62 -8.90 3.08
C LEU A 324 -0.19 -10.17 3.79
N ARG A 325 0.49 -10.02 4.92
CA ARG A 325 0.82 -11.10 5.85
C ARG A 325 0.17 -10.84 7.20
N TYR A 326 -0.26 -11.88 7.89
CA TYR A 326 -0.81 -11.74 9.22
C TYR A 326 -0.48 -12.96 10.09
N GLU A 327 -0.30 -12.71 11.38
CA GLU A 327 -0.05 -13.71 12.41
C GLU A 327 -0.91 -13.41 13.64
N PRO A 328 -1.41 -14.42 14.35
CA PRO A 328 -2.12 -14.20 15.61
C PRO A 328 -1.24 -13.46 16.61
N GLU A 329 -1.81 -12.45 17.25
CA GLU A 329 -1.14 -11.65 18.28
C GLU A 329 -2.06 -11.46 19.48
N VAL A 330 -1.45 -11.35 20.66
CA VAL A 330 -2.16 -11.07 21.91
C VAL A 330 -1.56 -9.83 22.54
N SER A 331 -2.38 -8.82 22.75
CA SER A 331 -2.06 -7.63 23.52
C SER A 331 -2.67 -7.71 24.91
N GLN A 332 -1.93 -7.29 25.94
CA GLN A 332 -2.47 -7.22 27.31
C GLN A 332 -3.58 -6.17 27.42
N ALA A 333 -3.51 -5.11 26.61
CA ALA A 333 -4.47 -4.03 26.61
C ALA A 333 -5.69 -4.28 25.72
N LEU A 334 -5.50 -4.92 24.54
CA LEU A 334 -6.51 -5.05 23.48
C LEU A 334 -7.04 -6.49 23.31
N GLY A 335 -6.43 -7.48 23.97
CA GLY A 335 -6.83 -8.89 23.87
C GLY A 335 -6.28 -9.57 22.62
N PHE A 336 -7.09 -10.44 22.00
CA PHE A 336 -6.70 -11.21 20.81
C PHE A 336 -6.89 -10.41 19.54
N GLY A 337 -5.91 -10.47 18.66
CA GLY A 337 -5.89 -9.81 17.36
C GLY A 337 -4.86 -10.41 16.43
N PHE A 338 -4.43 -9.64 15.44
CA PHE A 338 -3.46 -10.08 14.45
C PHE A 338 -2.37 -9.04 14.24
N ARG A 339 -1.13 -9.48 14.18
CA ARG A 339 -0.01 -8.68 13.68
C ARG A 339 0.01 -8.79 12.17
N CYS A 340 -0.21 -7.67 11.48
CA CYS A 340 -0.26 -7.61 10.03
C CYS A 340 0.96 -6.90 9.49
N GLY A 341 1.48 -7.42 8.38
CA GLY A 341 2.59 -6.86 7.63
C GLY A 341 2.12 -6.29 6.29
N PHE A 342 2.56 -5.08 5.98
CA PHE A 342 2.15 -4.28 4.82
C PHE A 342 3.36 -3.84 4.01
N LEU A 343 3.15 -3.47 2.75
CA LEU A 343 4.19 -2.92 1.88
C LEU A 343 4.59 -1.50 2.30
N GLY A 344 3.61 -0.69 2.69
CA GLY A 344 3.78 0.68 3.13
C GLY A 344 2.58 1.17 3.92
N LEU A 345 2.55 2.48 4.22
CA LEU A 345 1.49 3.08 5.02
C LEU A 345 0.15 3.15 4.25
N LEU A 346 0.19 3.53 2.97
CA LEU A 346 -1.02 3.57 2.15
C LEU A 346 -1.64 2.18 1.99
N HIS A 347 -0.81 1.15 1.82
CA HIS A 347 -1.27 -0.23 1.79
C HIS A 347 -1.97 -0.62 3.11
N MET A 348 -1.41 -0.25 4.27
CA MET A 348 -2.03 -0.48 5.58
C MET A 348 -3.40 0.20 5.70
N GLU A 349 -3.50 1.47 5.30
CA GLU A 349 -4.76 2.22 5.36
C GLU A 349 -5.84 1.58 4.47
N ILE A 350 -5.46 1.15 3.26
CA ILE A 350 -6.37 0.49 2.32
C ILE A 350 -6.84 -0.86 2.85
N VAL A 351 -5.95 -1.68 3.40
CA VAL A 351 -6.31 -2.96 4.03
C VAL A 351 -7.29 -2.75 5.18
N GLN A 352 -7.02 -1.77 6.05
CA GLN A 352 -7.92 -1.43 7.15
C GLN A 352 -9.31 -1.02 6.62
N GLU A 353 -9.35 -0.08 5.67
CA GLU A 353 -10.61 0.43 5.11
C GLU A 353 -11.39 -0.67 4.36
N ARG A 354 -10.71 -1.60 3.69
CA ARG A 354 -11.34 -2.78 3.07
C ARG A 354 -11.94 -3.73 4.11
N LEU A 355 -11.23 -3.99 5.21
CA LEU A 355 -11.76 -4.81 6.30
C LEU A 355 -13.01 -4.17 6.93
N GLU A 356 -13.01 -2.85 7.10
CA GLU A 356 -14.15 -2.11 7.63
C GLU A 356 -15.35 -2.12 6.65
N ARG A 357 -15.14 -1.84 5.36
CA ARG A 357 -16.21 -1.66 4.37
C ARG A 357 -16.71 -2.96 3.71
N GLU A 358 -15.78 -3.85 3.35
CA GLU A 358 -16.12 -5.08 2.61
C GLU A 358 -16.53 -6.23 3.55
N PHE A 359 -15.99 -6.23 4.79
CA PHE A 359 -16.16 -7.32 5.75
C PHE A 359 -16.85 -6.89 7.06
N ASP A 360 -17.28 -5.62 7.17
CA ASP A 360 -18.00 -5.07 8.33
C ASP A 360 -17.25 -5.31 9.66
N GLN A 361 -15.93 -5.05 9.66
CA GLN A 361 -15.08 -5.21 10.83
C GLN A 361 -14.82 -3.87 11.50
N ASP A 362 -15.18 -3.74 12.78
CA ASP A 362 -14.78 -2.60 13.61
C ASP A 362 -13.40 -2.88 14.23
N LEU A 363 -12.40 -2.08 13.86
CA LEU A 363 -10.99 -2.36 14.17
C LEU A 363 -10.33 -1.28 15.01
N ILE A 364 -9.47 -1.73 15.92
CA ILE A 364 -8.44 -0.92 16.57
C ILE A 364 -7.11 -1.23 15.91
N THR A 365 -6.50 -0.21 15.30
CA THR A 365 -5.18 -0.34 14.67
C THR A 365 -4.12 0.28 15.57
N THR A 366 -3.04 -0.46 15.84
CA THR A 366 -1.88 0.09 16.57
C THR A 366 -1.01 0.94 15.65
N ALA A 367 -0.11 1.73 16.23
CA ALA A 367 0.86 2.49 15.45
C ALA A 367 1.69 1.59 14.53
N PRO A 368 1.91 1.97 13.25
CA PRO A 368 2.79 1.23 12.37
C PRO A 368 4.22 1.26 12.88
N THR A 369 4.89 0.14 12.70
CA THR A 369 6.30 -0.04 13.06
C THR A 369 7.05 -0.65 11.90
N VAL A 370 8.35 -0.39 11.84
CA VAL A 370 9.27 -1.04 10.91
C VAL A 370 9.91 -2.25 11.58
N VAL A 371 10.55 -3.12 10.80
CA VAL A 371 11.33 -4.24 11.35
C VAL A 371 12.68 -3.72 11.83
N TYR A 372 13.03 -4.02 13.08
CA TYR A 372 14.36 -3.78 13.62
C TYR A 372 15.13 -5.09 13.71
N GLU A 373 16.44 -5.05 13.49
CA GLU A 373 17.31 -6.16 13.80
C GLU A 373 18.01 -5.90 15.14
N VAL A 374 17.96 -6.87 16.03
CA VAL A 374 18.60 -6.81 17.35
C VAL A 374 19.69 -7.86 17.41
N LEU A 375 20.93 -7.43 17.50
CA LEU A 375 22.06 -8.28 17.79
C LEU A 375 22.11 -8.52 19.30
N LEU A 376 21.94 -9.77 19.71
CA LEU A 376 22.04 -10.18 21.09
C LEU A 376 23.50 -10.47 21.46
N ARG A 377 23.83 -10.38 22.75
CA ARG A 377 25.18 -10.65 23.27
C ARG A 377 25.66 -12.09 23.09
N ASP A 378 24.76 -13.01 22.79
CA ASP A 378 25.07 -14.39 22.42
C ASP A 378 25.41 -14.58 20.93
N GLY A 379 25.41 -13.46 20.14
CA GLY A 379 25.70 -13.43 18.72
C GLY A 379 24.49 -13.71 17.82
N ASN A 380 23.32 -13.98 18.37
CA ASN A 380 22.10 -14.19 17.57
C ASN A 380 21.50 -12.86 17.12
N VAL A 381 21.00 -12.84 15.88
CA VAL A 381 20.24 -11.70 15.34
C VAL A 381 18.75 -12.03 15.36
N VAL A 382 17.97 -11.18 16.02
CA VAL A 382 16.51 -11.34 16.13
C VAL A 382 15.84 -10.17 15.41
N GLN A 383 14.86 -10.49 14.55
CA GLN A 383 14.00 -9.47 13.94
C GLN A 383 12.85 -9.12 14.88
N VAL A 384 12.64 -7.81 15.08
CA VAL A 384 11.62 -7.26 15.99
C VAL A 384 10.66 -6.40 15.19
N GLU A 385 9.45 -6.88 15.02
CA GLU A 385 8.36 -6.21 14.31
C GLU A 385 7.39 -5.51 15.27
N ASN A 386 7.36 -5.95 16.53
CA ASN A 386 6.52 -5.40 17.59
C ASN A 386 7.40 -4.78 18.69
N PRO A 387 7.24 -3.47 18.99
CA PRO A 387 7.98 -2.82 20.06
C PRO A 387 7.85 -3.51 21.42
N ALA A 388 6.71 -4.14 21.71
CA ALA A 388 6.50 -4.86 22.96
C ALA A 388 7.44 -6.08 23.10
N LYS A 389 7.86 -6.69 21.98
CA LYS A 389 8.76 -7.85 21.92
C LYS A 389 10.24 -7.48 21.89
N LEU A 390 10.59 -6.17 21.99
CA LEU A 390 11.99 -5.77 22.01
C LEU A 390 12.72 -6.40 23.22
N PRO A 391 13.84 -7.11 22.99
CA PRO A 391 14.63 -7.70 24.08
C PRO A 391 15.11 -6.67 25.08
N GLU A 392 15.35 -7.11 26.31
CA GLU A 392 15.93 -6.25 27.35
C GLU A 392 17.31 -5.72 26.95
N LEU A 393 17.59 -4.47 27.25
CA LEU A 393 18.88 -3.83 26.98
C LEU A 393 20.06 -4.59 27.57
N SER A 394 19.87 -5.33 28.66
CA SER A 394 20.88 -6.17 29.28
C SER A 394 21.36 -7.33 28.39
N LYS A 395 20.50 -7.82 27.51
CA LYS A 395 20.75 -8.93 26.58
C LYS A 395 21.10 -8.44 25.17
N THR A 396 20.92 -7.15 24.91
CA THR A 396 21.14 -6.52 23.60
C THR A 396 22.57 -5.99 23.51
N GLU A 397 23.23 -6.27 22.41
CA GLU A 397 24.53 -5.67 22.05
C GLU A 397 24.31 -4.44 21.17
N GLU A 398 23.50 -4.59 20.11
CA GLU A 398 23.26 -3.56 19.10
C GLU A 398 21.84 -3.64 18.57
N ILE A 399 21.22 -2.50 18.32
CA ILE A 399 19.93 -2.41 17.59
C ILE A 399 20.21 -1.75 16.25
N ARG A 400 19.71 -2.37 15.19
CA ARG A 400 19.83 -1.89 13.81
C ARG A 400 18.47 -1.48 13.30
N GLU A 401 18.40 -0.27 12.74
CA GLU A 401 17.19 0.21 12.07
C GLU A 401 17.31 0.05 10.54
N PRO A 402 16.19 -0.17 9.83
CA PRO A 402 16.18 -0.23 8.38
C PRO A 402 16.42 1.15 7.79
N ILE A 403 17.40 1.24 6.90
CA ILE A 403 17.72 2.42 6.11
C ILE A 403 17.18 2.23 4.70
N ILE A 404 16.54 3.27 4.19
CA ILE A 404 16.05 3.34 2.82
C ILE A 404 16.79 4.43 2.05
N THR A 405 16.94 4.22 0.76
CA THR A 405 17.31 5.28 -0.18
C THR A 405 16.03 5.90 -0.69
N ILE A 406 15.85 7.20 -0.50
CA ILE A 406 14.73 7.95 -1.05
C ILE A 406 15.21 8.78 -2.24
N THR A 407 14.38 8.82 -3.27
CA THR A 407 14.55 9.71 -4.44
C THR A 407 13.38 10.68 -4.48
N VAL A 408 13.68 11.96 -4.35
CA VAL A 408 12.67 13.03 -4.37
C VAL A 408 12.88 13.90 -5.60
N PHE A 409 11.84 14.07 -6.41
CA PHE A 409 11.80 15.09 -7.45
C PHE A 409 11.03 16.30 -6.96
N VAL A 410 11.63 17.49 -7.08
CA VAL A 410 11.04 18.72 -6.57
C VAL A 410 11.45 19.92 -7.42
N PRO A 411 10.53 20.91 -7.71
CA PRO A 411 10.89 22.16 -8.34
C PRO A 411 11.88 22.97 -7.49
N GLN A 412 12.80 23.70 -8.15
CA GLN A 412 13.85 24.50 -7.47
C GLN A 412 13.28 25.44 -6.41
N ASP A 413 12.07 25.99 -6.61
CA ASP A 413 11.42 26.93 -5.68
C ASP A 413 11.15 26.32 -4.29
N TYR A 414 11.02 25.01 -4.19
CA TYR A 414 10.73 24.29 -2.94
C TYR A 414 11.92 23.50 -2.40
N LEU A 415 13.07 23.53 -3.10
CA LEU A 415 14.25 22.74 -2.79
C LEU A 415 14.72 22.91 -1.34
N GLY A 416 14.86 24.16 -0.87
CA GLY A 416 15.32 24.45 0.49
C GLY A 416 14.42 23.90 1.59
N ASN A 417 13.10 23.93 1.36
CA ASN A 417 12.12 23.38 2.30
C ASN A 417 12.23 21.86 2.40
N VAL A 418 12.40 21.19 1.26
CA VAL A 418 12.54 19.73 1.19
C VAL A 418 13.86 19.28 1.83
N ILE A 419 14.98 19.94 1.54
CA ILE A 419 16.26 19.67 2.20
C ILE A 419 16.14 19.80 3.73
N THR A 420 15.48 20.87 4.19
CA THR A 420 15.25 21.09 5.63
C THR A 420 14.43 19.95 6.24
N LEU A 421 13.37 19.50 5.56
CA LEU A 421 12.56 18.37 6.00
C LEU A 421 13.37 17.08 6.08
N CYS A 422 14.15 16.75 5.04
CA CYS A 422 15.00 15.56 5.01
C CYS A 422 16.01 15.56 6.18
N ASN A 423 16.67 16.70 6.44
CA ASN A 423 17.62 16.83 7.54
C ASN A 423 16.95 16.68 8.92
N GLN A 424 15.72 17.23 9.11
CA GLN A 424 14.94 17.04 10.35
C GLN A 424 14.59 15.57 10.60
N LYS A 425 14.45 14.79 9.53
CA LYS A 425 14.14 13.36 9.55
C LYS A 425 15.39 12.47 9.49
N ARG A 426 16.53 12.98 9.93
CA ARG A 426 17.79 12.24 10.01
C ARG A 426 18.32 11.76 8.66
N GLY A 427 17.92 12.44 7.57
CA GLY A 427 18.36 12.12 6.23
C GLY A 427 19.83 12.52 6.01
N ASN A 428 20.57 11.65 5.31
CA ASN A 428 21.90 11.92 4.81
C ASN A 428 21.83 12.08 3.29
N GLN A 429 22.19 13.26 2.78
CA GLN A 429 22.17 13.53 1.34
C GLN A 429 23.26 12.74 0.64
N VAL A 430 22.88 11.96 -0.36
CA VAL A 430 23.81 11.15 -1.16
C VAL A 430 24.12 11.85 -2.47
N ASP A 431 23.09 12.36 -3.15
CA ASP A 431 23.23 13.03 -4.44
C ASP A 431 22.19 14.14 -4.64
N MET A 432 22.49 15.05 -5.55
CA MET A 432 21.58 16.10 -5.99
C MET A 432 21.88 16.48 -7.43
N THR A 433 20.92 16.20 -8.31
CA THR A 433 21.06 16.44 -9.75
C THR A 433 19.98 17.40 -10.25
N TYR A 434 20.37 18.35 -11.10
CA TYR A 434 19.46 19.33 -11.69
C TYR A 434 19.01 18.87 -13.09
N HIS A 435 17.71 18.74 -13.29
CA HIS A 435 17.06 18.44 -14.56
C HIS A 435 16.18 19.65 -14.95
N GLY A 436 16.80 20.66 -15.56
CA GLY A 436 16.09 21.90 -15.91
C GLY A 436 15.53 22.63 -14.69
N ARG A 437 14.20 22.64 -14.51
CA ARG A 437 13.54 23.24 -13.33
C ARG A 437 13.30 22.26 -12.18
N GLN A 438 13.37 20.97 -12.46
CA GLN A 438 13.26 19.92 -11.46
C GLN A 438 14.63 19.60 -10.86
N VAL A 439 14.64 19.23 -9.60
CA VAL A 439 15.83 18.76 -8.89
C VAL A 439 15.55 17.39 -8.35
N GLN A 440 16.40 16.46 -8.69
CA GLN A 440 16.42 15.14 -8.10
C GLN A 440 17.30 15.15 -6.87
N LEU A 441 16.74 14.76 -5.73
CA LEU A 441 17.45 14.61 -4.47
C LEU A 441 17.48 13.14 -4.07
N VAL A 442 18.66 12.63 -3.75
CA VAL A 442 18.83 11.26 -3.24
C VAL A 442 19.31 11.34 -1.79
N TYR A 443 18.57 10.73 -0.90
CA TYR A 443 18.87 10.67 0.53
C TYR A 443 18.86 9.24 1.06
N GLU A 444 19.74 8.95 2.00
CA GLU A 444 19.60 7.80 2.88
C GLU A 444 18.88 8.23 4.16
N MET A 445 17.79 7.54 4.50
CA MET A 445 16.98 7.89 5.67
C MET A 445 16.55 6.64 6.44
N PRO A 446 16.40 6.75 7.78
CA PRO A 446 15.74 5.71 8.54
C PRO A 446 14.28 5.55 8.11
N MET A 447 13.90 4.33 7.78
CA MET A 447 12.54 4.03 7.30
C MET A 447 11.47 4.44 8.31
N ALA A 448 11.74 4.29 9.60
CA ALA A 448 10.82 4.70 10.68
C ALA A 448 10.46 6.19 10.65
N GLU A 449 11.37 7.05 10.16
CA GLU A 449 11.11 8.50 10.05
C GLU A 449 10.27 8.85 8.81
N VAL A 450 10.25 7.96 7.81
CA VAL A 450 9.50 8.15 6.55
C VAL A 450 8.08 7.62 6.67
N VAL A 451 7.92 6.43 7.24
CA VAL A 451 6.63 5.73 7.33
C VAL A 451 5.56 6.52 8.11
N MET A 452 5.94 7.36 9.08
CA MET A 452 4.96 8.00 9.97
C MET A 452 4.24 9.20 9.34
N ASP A 453 4.97 10.20 8.87
CA ASP A 453 4.40 11.49 8.46
C ASP A 453 5.18 12.20 7.34
N PHE A 454 6.25 11.58 6.85
CA PHE A 454 7.14 12.25 5.89
C PHE A 454 6.46 12.60 4.59
N PHE A 455 5.63 11.70 4.03
CA PHE A 455 4.96 11.90 2.77
C PHE A 455 3.98 13.10 2.84
N ASP A 456 3.16 13.17 3.89
CA ASP A 456 2.22 14.28 4.11
C ASP A 456 2.96 15.62 4.25
N ARG A 457 4.07 15.60 5.00
CA ARG A 457 4.90 16.79 5.18
C ARG A 457 5.61 17.21 3.91
N LEU A 458 6.11 16.25 3.13
CA LEU A 458 6.72 16.51 1.84
C LEU A 458 5.76 17.22 0.89
N LYS A 459 4.54 16.70 0.78
CA LYS A 459 3.46 17.32 0.00
C LYS A 459 3.12 18.72 0.52
N SER A 460 3.05 18.90 1.82
CA SER A 460 2.75 20.20 2.44
C SER A 460 3.84 21.24 2.15
N VAL A 461 5.12 20.92 2.37
CA VAL A 461 6.25 21.88 2.20
C VAL A 461 6.53 22.19 0.74
N SER A 462 6.14 21.32 -0.18
CA SER A 462 6.27 21.49 -1.62
C SER A 462 4.98 21.94 -2.32
N ARG A 463 3.89 22.21 -1.56
CA ARG A 463 2.56 22.52 -2.09
C ARG A 463 2.03 21.46 -3.08
N GLY A 464 2.36 20.20 -2.85
CA GLY A 464 1.96 19.08 -3.68
C GLY A 464 2.86 18.78 -4.86
N TYR A 465 3.89 19.60 -5.12
CA TYR A 465 4.75 19.43 -6.30
C TYR A 465 5.89 18.41 -6.14
N ALA A 466 6.23 17.98 -4.93
CA ALA A 466 7.27 16.97 -4.75
C ALA A 466 6.70 15.57 -4.87
N SER A 467 7.40 14.72 -5.59
CA SER A 467 7.18 13.27 -5.63
C SER A 467 8.30 12.52 -4.94
N LEU A 468 7.97 11.34 -4.43
CA LEU A 468 8.86 10.48 -3.65
C LEU A 468 8.77 9.06 -4.17
N ASP A 469 9.93 8.44 -4.29
CA ASP A 469 10.12 7.00 -4.40
C ASP A 469 11.14 6.54 -3.37
N TYR A 470 11.08 5.26 -2.93
CA TYR A 470 12.03 4.74 -1.95
C TYR A 470 12.32 3.26 -2.14
N GLU A 471 13.54 2.87 -1.79
CA GLU A 471 14.00 1.49 -1.83
C GLU A 471 14.70 1.12 -0.53
N PHE A 472 14.50 -0.12 -0.05
CA PHE A 472 15.24 -0.64 1.08
C PHE A 472 16.73 -0.78 0.71
N LYS A 473 17.62 -0.27 1.57
CA LYS A 473 19.05 -0.36 1.37
C LYS A 473 19.71 -1.40 2.28
N GLU A 474 19.68 -1.18 3.59
CA GLU A 474 20.39 -2.00 4.57
C GLU A 474 19.83 -1.81 5.99
N TYR A 475 20.25 -2.68 6.91
CA TYR A 475 20.12 -2.44 8.34
C TYR A 475 21.39 -1.78 8.89
N ARG A 476 21.24 -0.68 9.66
CA ARG A 476 22.35 0.10 10.22
C ARG A 476 22.17 0.29 11.71
N ALA A 477 23.27 0.11 12.47
CA ALA A 477 23.31 0.35 13.90
C ALA A 477 22.83 1.77 14.25
N SER A 478 21.96 1.88 15.25
CA SER A 478 21.36 3.16 15.65
C SER A 478 21.05 3.19 17.14
N ASP A 479 21.14 4.38 17.73
CA ASP A 479 20.76 4.60 19.13
C ASP A 479 19.24 4.79 19.29
N VAL A 480 18.51 3.72 19.01
CA VAL A 480 17.06 3.67 19.19
C VAL A 480 16.70 3.13 20.57
N VAL A 481 15.60 3.62 21.10
CA VAL A 481 15.09 3.25 22.41
C VAL A 481 13.61 2.94 22.35
N LYS A 482 13.16 2.07 23.23
CA LYS A 482 11.75 1.79 23.43
C LYS A 482 11.15 2.79 24.39
N LEU A 483 10.12 3.48 23.94
CA LEU A 483 9.27 4.36 24.71
C LEU A 483 8.00 3.60 25.08
N ASP A 484 7.75 3.44 26.37
CA ASP A 484 6.56 2.82 26.92
C ASP A 484 5.62 3.87 27.55
N ILE A 485 4.31 3.67 27.38
CA ILE A 485 3.30 4.48 28.05
C ILE A 485 2.67 3.67 29.19
N LEU A 486 2.72 4.25 30.38
CA LEU A 486 2.07 3.69 31.58
C LEU A 486 0.85 4.52 31.93
N ILE A 487 -0.25 3.84 32.20
CA ILE A 487 -1.50 4.45 32.70
C ILE A 487 -1.76 3.89 34.09
N ASN A 488 -1.77 4.76 35.11
CA ASN A 488 -1.82 4.39 36.50
C ASN A 488 -0.73 3.41 36.98
N GLY A 489 0.42 3.40 36.29
CA GLY A 489 1.53 2.51 36.60
C GLY A 489 1.49 1.18 35.83
N GLU A 490 0.41 0.90 35.11
CA GLU A 490 0.30 -0.27 34.24
C GLU A 490 0.75 0.09 32.82
N LYS A 491 1.59 -0.75 32.25
CA LYS A 491 2.11 -0.57 30.90
C LYS A 491 1.06 -0.95 29.86
N VAL A 492 0.86 -0.07 28.89
CA VAL A 492 -0.01 -0.30 27.72
C VAL A 492 0.87 -0.70 26.55
N ASP A 493 0.97 -1.99 26.27
CA ASP A 493 1.85 -2.56 25.25
C ASP A 493 1.54 -2.05 23.84
N ALA A 494 0.27 -1.87 23.51
CA ALA A 494 -0.19 -1.33 22.23
C ALA A 494 0.21 0.14 21.96
N LEU A 495 0.65 0.88 22.98
CA LEU A 495 1.15 2.26 22.88
C LEU A 495 2.68 2.34 22.93
N SER A 496 3.38 1.21 22.98
CA SER A 496 4.84 1.18 22.95
C SER A 496 5.37 1.49 21.55
N VAL A 497 6.41 2.33 21.47
CA VAL A 497 7.06 2.70 20.20
C VAL A 497 8.57 2.61 20.31
N ILE A 498 9.23 2.30 19.20
CA ILE A 498 10.70 2.38 19.07
C ILE A 498 11.03 3.66 18.30
N LEU A 499 11.92 4.46 18.85
CA LEU A 499 12.33 5.74 18.24
C LEU A 499 13.75 6.11 18.62
N HIS A 500 14.36 7.01 17.87
CA HIS A 500 15.72 7.45 18.13
C HIS A 500 15.80 8.23 19.45
N ARG A 501 16.88 8.00 20.23
CA ARG A 501 17.06 8.57 21.58
C ARG A 501 16.96 10.10 21.59
N SER A 502 17.51 10.78 20.58
CA SER A 502 17.45 12.25 20.49
C SER A 502 16.02 12.81 20.51
N ASN A 503 15.06 12.08 19.93
CA ASN A 503 13.67 12.51 19.81
C ASN A 503 12.78 11.98 20.95
N SER A 504 13.30 11.09 21.78
CA SER A 504 12.53 10.33 22.77
C SER A 504 11.84 11.21 23.81
N VAL A 505 12.54 12.22 24.33
CA VAL A 505 12.00 13.14 25.36
C VAL A 505 10.88 14.02 24.79
N TYR A 506 11.09 14.55 23.59
CA TYR A 506 10.11 15.39 22.91
C TYR A 506 8.85 14.59 22.59
N ARG A 507 9.00 13.46 21.92
CA ARG A 507 7.89 12.57 21.57
C ARG A 507 7.16 12.01 22.79
N GLY A 508 7.89 11.66 23.84
CA GLY A 508 7.29 11.17 25.08
C GLY A 508 6.40 12.23 25.78
N ARG A 509 6.83 13.50 25.78
CA ARG A 509 6.02 14.61 26.33
C ARG A 509 4.78 14.86 25.49
N GLU A 510 4.93 14.92 24.18
CA GLU A 510 3.84 15.17 23.24
C GLU A 510 2.78 14.07 23.31
N LEU A 511 3.22 12.79 23.33
CA LEU A 511 2.33 11.65 23.46
C LEU A 511 1.59 11.64 24.81
N ALA A 512 2.28 11.89 25.92
CA ALA A 512 1.65 11.97 27.23
C ALA A 512 0.62 13.10 27.30
N ALA A 513 0.92 14.27 26.72
CA ALA A 513 -0.01 15.40 26.63
C ALA A 513 -1.25 15.05 25.80
N LYS A 514 -1.06 14.40 24.67
CA LYS A 514 -2.16 13.96 23.79
C LYS A 514 -3.04 12.92 24.45
N MET A 515 -2.44 11.95 25.14
CA MET A 515 -3.19 10.97 25.94
C MET A 515 -4.04 11.64 27.04
N ARG A 516 -3.52 12.69 27.68
CA ARG A 516 -4.29 13.45 28.68
C ARG A 516 -5.54 14.12 28.08
N GLU A 517 -5.48 14.56 26.83
CA GLU A 517 -6.62 15.15 26.13
C GLU A 517 -7.69 14.11 25.78
N LEU A 518 -7.26 12.92 25.36
CA LEU A 518 -8.13 11.88 24.83
C LEU A 518 -8.74 10.98 25.92
N ILE A 519 -7.98 10.70 26.99
CA ILE A 519 -8.51 9.85 28.08
C ILE A 519 -9.58 10.63 28.85
N PRO A 520 -10.82 10.09 28.92
CA PRO A 520 -11.91 10.76 29.62
C PRO A 520 -11.67 10.83 31.14
N ARG A 521 -12.18 11.89 31.75
CA ARG A 521 -12.08 12.05 33.22
C ARG A 521 -12.82 10.93 33.94
N GLN A 522 -12.10 10.24 34.80
CA GLN A 522 -12.64 9.19 35.69
C GLN A 522 -13.02 9.74 37.05
N MET A 523 -13.60 8.90 37.94
CA MET A 523 -13.89 9.24 39.31
C MET A 523 -12.64 9.39 40.20
N TYR A 524 -11.47 9.03 39.65
CA TYR A 524 -10.14 9.15 40.27
C TYR A 524 -9.14 9.77 39.30
N ASP A 525 -8.01 10.24 39.85
CA ASP A 525 -6.95 10.83 39.00
C ASP A 525 -6.22 9.74 38.24
N VAL A 526 -6.10 9.90 36.92
CA VAL A 526 -5.36 8.98 36.03
C VAL A 526 -3.99 9.57 35.75
N ALA A 527 -2.94 8.85 36.17
CA ALA A 527 -1.56 9.21 35.88
C ALA A 527 -1.12 8.59 34.57
N ILE A 528 -0.61 9.40 33.66
CA ILE A 528 -0.05 9.00 32.38
C ILE A 528 1.45 9.27 32.43
N GLN A 529 2.27 8.27 32.16
CA GLN A 529 3.73 8.37 32.22
C GLN A 529 4.33 7.81 30.94
N ALA A 530 5.25 8.55 30.36
CA ALA A 530 6.11 8.06 29.28
C ALA A 530 7.46 7.66 29.88
N THR A 531 7.93 6.44 29.60
CA THR A 531 9.14 5.88 30.20
C THR A 531 10.08 5.27 29.17
N ILE A 532 11.37 5.32 29.44
CA ILE A 532 12.41 4.56 28.72
C ILE A 532 13.06 3.64 29.76
N GLY A 533 12.77 2.34 29.65
CA GLY A 533 13.13 1.40 30.71
C GLY A 533 12.49 1.78 32.04
N ALA A 534 13.30 1.99 33.08
CA ALA A 534 12.84 2.43 34.41
C ALA A 534 12.69 3.97 34.55
N ASN A 535 13.19 4.75 33.60
CA ASN A 535 13.24 6.20 33.72
C ASN A 535 11.96 6.85 33.16
N ILE A 536 11.28 7.65 33.99
CA ILE A 536 10.11 8.45 33.59
C ILE A 536 10.65 9.74 32.93
N ILE A 537 10.33 9.92 31.63
CA ILE A 537 10.74 11.10 30.86
C ILE A 537 9.64 12.16 30.74
N ALA A 538 8.37 11.76 30.88
CA ALA A 538 7.23 12.67 30.92
C ALA A 538 6.12 12.13 31.81
N ARG A 539 5.37 13.04 32.42
CA ARG A 539 4.21 12.70 33.27
C ARG A 539 3.11 13.73 33.10
N GLU A 540 1.89 13.22 32.86
CA GLU A 540 0.67 13.99 32.80
C GLU A 540 -0.40 13.37 33.73
N ASN A 541 -1.39 14.16 34.12
CA ASN A 541 -2.47 13.66 34.95
C ASN A 541 -3.82 14.14 34.42
N VAL A 542 -4.75 13.21 34.24
CA VAL A 542 -6.18 13.50 34.04
C VAL A 542 -6.85 13.64 35.40
N LYS A 543 -7.30 14.86 35.72
CA LYS A 543 -7.92 15.13 37.02
C LYS A 543 -9.26 14.41 37.13
N ALA A 544 -9.52 13.82 38.30
CA ALA A 544 -10.78 13.18 38.61
C ALA A 544 -11.99 14.12 38.46
N MET A 545 -13.15 13.58 38.10
CA MET A 545 -14.40 14.29 38.23
C MET A 545 -14.64 14.63 39.72
N ARG A 546 -14.88 15.91 40.03
CA ARG A 546 -15.19 16.36 41.36
C ARG A 546 -16.71 16.43 41.55
N LYS A 547 -17.24 15.61 42.45
CA LYS A 547 -18.56 15.84 42.96
C LYS A 547 -18.43 16.91 44.05
N ASP A 548 -19.18 18.00 43.98
CA ASP A 548 -19.19 19.01 45.03
C ASP A 548 -19.90 18.45 46.28
N VAL A 549 -19.08 17.81 47.13
CA VAL A 549 -19.60 17.23 48.39
C VAL A 549 -19.89 18.29 49.46
N LEU A 550 -19.47 19.55 49.20
CA LEU A 550 -19.64 20.68 50.10
C LEU A 550 -20.88 21.52 49.75
N ALA A 551 -21.52 21.33 48.60
CA ALA A 551 -22.69 22.08 48.14
C ALA A 551 -23.87 22.05 49.12
N LYS A 552 -23.97 20.98 49.94
CA LYS A 552 -25.04 20.85 50.97
C LYS A 552 -24.57 21.21 52.39
N CYS A 553 -23.34 21.74 52.54
CA CYS A 553 -22.83 22.16 53.83
C CYS A 553 -23.16 23.63 54.09
N TYR A 554 -24.32 23.91 54.66
CA TYR A 554 -24.68 25.23 55.16
C TYR A 554 -23.99 25.47 56.52
N GLY A 555 -23.26 26.59 56.63
CA GLY A 555 -22.63 27.02 57.87
C GLY A 555 -21.12 26.70 58.00
N GLY A 556 -20.45 27.35 58.96
CA GLY A 556 -18.99 27.41 59.09
C GLY A 556 -18.31 26.18 59.71
N ASP A 557 -18.91 24.98 59.72
CA ASP A 557 -18.33 23.79 60.31
C ASP A 557 -17.16 23.25 59.46
N ILE A 558 -15.96 23.74 59.77
CA ILE A 558 -14.69 23.41 59.12
C ILE A 558 -14.34 21.92 59.32
N SER A 559 -14.66 21.35 60.47
CA SER A 559 -14.34 19.94 60.79
C SER A 559 -15.17 18.97 59.95
N ARG A 560 -16.44 19.27 59.70
CA ARG A 560 -17.31 18.47 58.83
C ARG A 560 -16.91 18.56 57.37
N LYS A 561 -16.53 19.75 56.90
CA LYS A 561 -15.99 19.97 55.54
C LYS A 561 -14.72 19.15 55.33
N ARG A 562 -13.80 19.17 56.30
CA ARG A 562 -12.55 18.41 56.24
C ARG A 562 -12.80 16.89 56.22
N LYS A 563 -13.66 16.35 57.09
CA LYS A 563 -14.05 14.94 57.08
C LYS A 563 -14.68 14.49 55.78
N LEU A 564 -15.54 15.30 55.16
CA LEU A 564 -16.14 14.97 53.85
C LEU A 564 -15.11 14.94 52.74
N LEU A 565 -14.16 15.85 52.70
CA LEU A 565 -13.06 15.88 51.76
C LEU A 565 -12.11 14.69 51.93
N GLU A 566 -11.78 14.32 53.18
CA GLU A 566 -10.96 13.14 53.51
C GLU A 566 -11.65 11.84 53.08
N LYS A 567 -12.97 11.72 53.34
CA LYS A 567 -13.78 10.58 52.93
C LYS A 567 -13.86 10.47 51.38
N GLN A 568 -13.99 11.59 50.69
CA GLN A 568 -13.94 11.64 49.24
C GLN A 568 -12.56 11.20 48.69
N LYS A 569 -11.47 11.67 49.33
CA LYS A 569 -10.09 11.30 48.97
C LYS A 569 -9.84 9.79 49.18
N ALA A 570 -10.31 9.24 50.30
CA ALA A 570 -10.21 7.80 50.58
C ALA A 570 -11.03 6.96 49.61
N GLY A 571 -12.25 7.41 49.25
CA GLY A 571 -13.10 6.76 48.24
C GLY A 571 -12.45 6.73 46.86
N LYS A 572 -11.85 7.83 46.41
CA LYS A 572 -11.09 7.91 45.14
C LYS A 572 -9.88 6.98 45.13
N LYS A 573 -9.16 6.86 46.25
CA LYS A 573 -8.03 5.93 46.38
C LYS A 573 -8.45 4.47 46.24
N ARG A 574 -9.60 4.09 46.84
CA ARG A 574 -10.17 2.73 46.68
C ARG A 574 -10.62 2.46 45.25
N MET A 575 -11.30 3.41 44.59
CA MET A 575 -11.74 3.27 43.21
C MET A 575 -10.56 3.12 42.26
N LYS A 576 -9.45 3.83 42.49
CA LYS A 576 -8.21 3.67 41.70
C LYS A 576 -7.59 2.27 41.80
N GLN A 577 -7.78 1.57 42.94
CA GLN A 577 -7.27 0.21 43.14
C GLN A 577 -8.09 -0.88 42.46
N VAL A 578 -9.35 -0.59 42.11
CA VAL A 578 -10.34 -1.56 41.59
C VAL A 578 -10.75 -1.27 40.14
N GLY A 579 -10.55 -0.03 39.65
CA GLY A 579 -11.01 0.41 38.34
C GLY A 579 -9.94 0.28 37.27
N SER A 580 -10.24 -0.44 36.19
CA SER A 580 -9.51 -0.34 34.92
C SER A 580 -9.79 1.01 34.26
N VAL A 581 -8.80 1.62 33.65
CA VAL A 581 -8.98 2.85 32.87
C VAL A 581 -9.39 2.46 31.47
N GLU A 582 -10.55 2.93 31.04
CA GLU A 582 -11.00 2.77 29.66
C GLU A 582 -10.20 3.70 28.75
N ILE A 583 -9.50 3.11 27.78
CA ILE A 583 -8.67 3.83 26.81
C ILE A 583 -9.46 3.89 25.50
N PRO A 584 -9.87 5.07 25.04
CA PRO A 584 -10.62 5.19 23.79
C PRO A 584 -9.76 4.85 22.59
N GLN A 585 -10.40 4.43 21.49
CA GLN A 585 -9.73 4.03 20.24
C GLN A 585 -8.83 5.14 19.68
N GLU A 586 -9.27 6.39 19.77
CA GLU A 586 -8.51 7.57 19.32
C GLU A 586 -7.16 7.72 20.03
N ALA A 587 -7.01 7.16 21.23
CA ALA A 587 -5.74 7.17 21.96
C ALA A 587 -4.67 6.31 21.29
N PHE A 588 -5.05 5.19 20.67
CA PHE A 588 -4.12 4.34 19.93
C PHE A 588 -3.70 4.99 18.60
N LEU A 589 -4.63 5.68 17.95
CA LEU A 589 -4.35 6.45 16.74
C LEU A 589 -3.57 7.75 17.01
N ALA A 590 -3.59 8.25 18.25
CA ALA A 590 -2.87 9.48 18.62
C ALA A 590 -1.35 9.33 18.46
N VAL A 591 -0.82 8.11 18.60
CA VAL A 591 0.61 7.82 18.36
C VAL A 591 1.01 8.18 16.92
N LEU A 592 0.10 8.02 15.95
CA LEU A 592 0.29 8.37 14.54
C LEU A 592 0.30 9.88 14.28
N ARG A 593 -0.43 10.64 15.11
CA ARG A 593 -0.69 12.07 14.92
C ARG A 593 0.24 12.99 15.73
N VAL A 594 1.11 12.41 16.52
CA VAL A 594 2.11 13.12 17.32
C VAL A 594 3.19 13.65 16.38
N GLY A 595 3.25 14.97 16.20
CA GLY A 595 4.21 15.66 15.30
C GLY A 595 3.60 16.37 14.09
N LYS A 596 2.24 16.41 14.01
CA LYS A 596 1.52 17.27 13.04
C LYS A 596 1.39 18.70 13.55
#